data_22f654227a05ba7ff4d5fc51fca42028
#
_entry.id   22f654227a05ba7ff4d5fc51fca42028
#
_cell.length_a   1.000
_cell.length_b   1.000
_cell.length_c   1.000
_cell.angle_alpha   90.00
_cell.angle_beta   90.00
_cell.angle_gamma   90.00
#
_symmetry.space_group_name_H-M   'P 1'
#
loop_
_entity.id
_entity.type
_entity.pdbx_description
1 polymer ?
#
loop_
_entity_poly.entity_id
_entity_poly.type
_entity_poly.pdbx_seq_one_letter_code
_entity_poly.pdbx_strand_id
1 'polypeptide(L)'
;MFTGIVTDVGEIVSLTPTAQGQLHRLRIACRYDRATIADGASIACNGVCLTVVGSGVDGGKTWFEVDAAAETLGMTTAKHWVKGTKLNLERALKIGDELGGHIVAGHADGVATIVKRDDLPDMARFELRTTRELARFIAIKGSITLDGVSLTVNTVEDVVFSVLIIPHTLSVTTLGGWRAGSEVNIEVDLMARYAARLSEMK
;
A
#
# COMPACT_ATOMS: atom_id res chain seq x y z
N MET A 1 -5.01 10.56 -4.82
CA MET A 1 -4.09 10.09 -5.88
C MET A 1 -2.68 10.13 -5.33
N PHE A 2 -1.88 9.13 -5.63
CA PHE A 2 -0.53 8.87 -5.15
C PHE A 2 0.36 8.44 -6.31
N THR A 3 1.63 8.24 -6.04
CA THR A 3 2.64 7.85 -7.05
C THR A 3 3.19 6.44 -6.81
N GLY A 4 2.95 5.87 -5.63
CA GLY A 4 3.60 4.65 -5.18
C GLY A 4 5.05 4.86 -4.71
N ILE A 5 5.44 6.10 -4.43
CA ILE A 5 6.72 6.45 -3.83
C ILE A 5 6.51 6.70 -2.34
N VAL A 6 6.92 5.75 -1.52
CA VAL A 6 6.81 5.83 -0.06
C VAL A 6 7.72 6.95 0.46
N THR A 7 7.14 7.84 1.26
CA THR A 7 7.84 9.01 1.81
C THR A 7 8.12 8.89 3.31
N ASP A 8 7.46 7.93 4.00
CA ASP A 8 7.70 7.62 5.40
C ASP A 8 7.28 6.19 5.74
N VAL A 9 7.76 5.66 6.85
CA VAL A 9 7.25 4.45 7.49
C VAL A 9 6.71 4.83 8.86
N GLY A 10 5.38 4.81 8.97
CA GLY A 10 4.67 5.08 10.22
C GLY A 10 4.46 3.83 11.08
N GLU A 11 4.01 4.04 12.30
CA GLU A 11 3.69 2.97 13.25
C GLU A 11 2.33 3.21 13.88
N ILE A 12 1.47 2.18 13.92
CA ILE A 12 0.19 2.25 14.61
C ILE A 12 0.44 2.30 16.12
N VAL A 13 0.10 3.42 16.75
CA VAL A 13 0.26 3.60 18.21
C VAL A 13 -1.00 3.26 19.00
N SER A 14 -2.18 3.36 18.35
CA SER A 14 -3.43 2.83 18.89
C SER A 14 -4.39 2.43 17.78
N LEU A 15 -5.22 1.43 18.06
CA LEU A 15 -6.30 0.96 17.22
C LEU A 15 -7.52 0.73 18.11
N THR A 16 -8.65 1.35 17.78
CA THR A 16 -9.89 1.27 18.55
C THR A 16 -11.05 0.95 17.60
N PRO A 17 -11.65 -0.24 17.69
CA PRO A 17 -12.90 -0.52 17.00
C PRO A 17 -14.00 0.43 17.50
N THR A 18 -14.86 0.89 16.60
CA THR A 18 -16.08 1.61 17.02
C THR A 18 -17.06 0.67 17.71
N ALA A 19 -18.02 1.22 18.46
CA ALA A 19 -19.00 0.47 19.22
C ALA A 19 -19.80 -0.55 18.36
N GLN A 20 -19.94 -0.30 17.05
CA GLN A 20 -20.63 -1.17 16.11
C GLN A 20 -19.68 -2.13 15.36
N GLY A 21 -18.36 -2.03 15.60
CA GLY A 21 -17.34 -2.92 15.02
C GLY A 21 -17.11 -2.79 13.51
N GLN A 22 -17.82 -1.87 12.84
CA GLN A 22 -17.73 -1.68 11.38
C GLN A 22 -16.66 -0.70 10.96
N LEU A 23 -15.99 -0.04 11.92
CA LEU A 23 -15.00 0.98 11.67
C LEU A 23 -13.92 0.89 12.72
N HIS A 24 -12.66 0.90 12.29
CA HIS A 24 -11.51 0.94 13.17
C HIS A 24 -10.86 2.31 13.08
N ARG A 25 -10.79 3.04 14.21
CA ARG A 25 -9.97 4.24 14.32
C ARG A 25 -8.55 3.87 14.63
N LEU A 26 -7.62 4.33 13.78
CA LEU A 26 -6.20 4.10 13.92
C LEU A 26 -5.51 5.44 14.18
N ARG A 27 -4.61 5.48 15.18
CA ARG A 27 -3.64 6.56 15.33
C ARG A 27 -2.29 6.06 14.88
N ILE A 28 -1.67 6.79 13.95
CA ILE A 28 -0.41 6.42 13.30
C ILE A 28 0.61 7.51 13.60
N ALA A 29 1.72 7.14 14.22
CA ALA A 29 2.88 8.02 14.39
C ALA A 29 3.70 8.07 13.11
N CYS A 30 4.20 9.25 12.74
CA CYS A 30 4.96 9.47 11.53
C CYS A 30 6.00 10.57 11.71
N ARG A 31 6.86 10.78 10.69
CA ARG A 31 7.87 11.85 10.66
C ARG A 31 7.41 13.08 9.88
N TYR A 32 6.22 13.08 9.32
CA TYR A 32 5.71 14.25 8.62
C TYR A 32 5.61 15.46 9.56
N ASP A 33 5.88 16.66 9.04
CA ASP A 33 5.59 17.89 9.77
C ASP A 33 4.07 17.99 9.97
N ARG A 34 3.64 18.11 11.24
CA ARG A 34 2.23 18.25 11.61
C ARG A 34 1.52 19.37 10.86
N ALA A 35 2.21 20.49 10.63
CA ALA A 35 1.64 21.65 9.93
C ALA A 35 1.25 21.34 8.48
N THR A 36 1.77 20.25 7.92
CA THR A 36 1.50 19.83 6.54
C THR A 36 0.39 18.77 6.42
N ILE A 37 -0.20 18.33 7.54
CA ILE A 37 -1.30 17.36 7.59
C ILE A 37 -2.59 18.12 7.86
N ALA A 38 -3.44 18.26 6.83
CA ALA A 38 -4.77 18.88 6.99
C ALA A 38 -5.81 17.81 7.33
N ASP A 39 -6.83 18.19 8.10
CA ASP A 39 -8.02 17.36 8.29
C ASP A 39 -8.72 17.18 6.94
N GLY A 40 -9.20 15.98 6.67
CA GLY A 40 -9.77 15.61 5.37
C GLY A 40 -8.74 15.26 4.27
N ALA A 41 -7.43 15.42 4.55
CA ALA A 41 -6.40 15.00 3.61
C ALA A 41 -6.37 13.47 3.46
N SER A 42 -5.94 12.99 2.29
CA SER A 42 -5.69 11.56 2.05
C SER A 42 -4.24 11.21 2.31
N ILE A 43 -4.03 10.11 3.05
CA ILE A 43 -2.72 9.47 3.23
C ILE A 43 -2.88 8.00 2.87
N ALA A 44 -2.02 7.49 1.97
CA ALA A 44 -1.94 6.06 1.71
C ALA A 44 -1.17 5.37 2.84
N CYS A 45 -1.79 4.34 3.41
CA CYS A 45 -1.23 3.51 4.48
C CYS A 45 -1.12 2.08 3.95
N ASN A 46 0.10 1.57 3.69
CA ASN A 46 0.32 0.33 2.94
C ASN A 46 -0.53 0.26 1.66
N GLY A 47 -0.59 1.35 0.90
CA GLY A 47 -1.38 1.45 -0.35
C GLY A 47 -2.89 1.62 -0.16
N VAL A 48 -3.38 1.72 1.06
CA VAL A 48 -4.79 1.99 1.35
C VAL A 48 -4.99 3.48 1.57
N CYS A 49 -5.78 4.14 0.72
CA CYS A 49 -6.14 5.55 0.86
C CYS A 49 -7.07 5.74 2.05
N LEU A 50 -6.61 6.45 3.07
CA LEU A 50 -7.39 6.75 4.27
C LEU A 50 -7.46 8.26 4.48
N THR A 51 -8.64 8.73 4.94
CA THR A 51 -8.89 10.15 5.21
C THR A 51 -8.46 10.50 6.63
N VAL A 52 -7.65 11.54 6.76
CA VAL A 52 -7.26 12.10 8.07
C VAL A 52 -8.46 12.73 8.75
N VAL A 53 -8.76 12.27 9.97
CA VAL A 53 -9.85 12.79 10.81
C VAL A 53 -9.34 13.56 12.03
N GLY A 54 -8.05 13.58 12.25
CA GLY A 54 -7.37 14.33 13.30
C GLY A 54 -5.86 14.16 13.21
N SER A 55 -5.13 15.11 13.77
CA SER A 55 -3.66 15.04 13.80
C SER A 55 -3.11 15.92 14.91
N GLY A 56 -1.94 15.57 15.43
CA GLY A 56 -1.30 16.27 16.53
C GLY A 56 0.14 15.90 16.73
N VAL A 57 0.72 16.37 17.82
CA VAL A 57 2.07 16.03 18.27
C VAL A 57 1.97 15.49 19.69
N ASP A 58 2.63 14.39 19.97
CA ASP A 58 2.76 13.82 21.31
C ASP A 58 4.20 13.37 21.52
N GLY A 59 4.82 13.78 22.63
CA GLY A 59 6.21 13.47 22.94
C GLY A 59 7.20 13.87 21.83
N GLY A 60 6.92 14.94 21.07
CA GLY A 60 7.73 15.41 19.95
C GLY A 60 7.56 14.62 18.66
N LYS A 61 6.64 13.63 18.61
CA LYS A 61 6.30 12.87 17.42
C LYS A 61 4.96 13.30 16.85
N THR A 62 4.91 13.50 15.55
CA THR A 62 3.66 13.75 14.83
C THR A 62 2.85 12.46 14.75
N TRP A 63 1.55 12.59 14.90
CA TRP A 63 0.58 11.53 14.65
C TRP A 63 -0.60 12.05 13.84
N PHE A 64 -1.26 11.14 13.14
CA PHE A 64 -2.57 11.40 12.52
C PHE A 64 -3.52 10.25 12.81
N GLU A 65 -4.82 10.52 12.77
CA GLU A 65 -5.88 9.53 12.91
C GLU A 65 -6.63 9.37 11.60
N VAL A 66 -7.00 8.12 11.33
CA VAL A 66 -7.79 7.72 10.18
C VAL A 66 -8.83 6.68 10.59
N ASP A 67 -9.90 6.58 9.82
CA ASP A 67 -10.94 5.57 10.02
C ASP A 67 -10.90 4.55 8.87
N ALA A 68 -10.65 3.28 9.19
CA ALA A 68 -10.74 2.17 8.25
C ALA A 68 -12.13 1.53 8.32
N ALA A 69 -12.89 1.62 7.22
CA ALA A 69 -14.24 1.07 7.12
C ALA A 69 -14.24 -0.44 6.92
N ALA A 70 -15.40 -1.08 7.14
CA ALA A 70 -15.58 -2.54 7.06
C ALA A 70 -15.11 -3.13 5.72
N GLU A 71 -15.35 -2.47 4.60
CA GLU A 71 -14.86 -2.91 3.28
C GLU A 71 -13.34 -2.92 3.24
N THR A 72 -12.69 -1.84 3.70
CA THR A 72 -11.22 -1.75 3.81
C THR A 72 -10.68 -2.88 4.67
N LEU A 73 -11.30 -3.14 5.82
CA LEU A 73 -10.89 -4.24 6.71
C LEU A 73 -11.07 -5.61 6.05
N GLY A 74 -12.15 -5.80 5.26
CA GLY A 74 -12.43 -7.06 4.57
C GLY A 74 -11.50 -7.34 3.39
N MET A 75 -11.16 -6.30 2.63
CA MET A 75 -10.44 -6.42 1.35
C MET A 75 -8.93 -6.34 1.46
N THR A 76 -8.40 -5.82 2.57
CA THR A 76 -6.98 -5.48 2.69
C THR A 76 -6.32 -6.14 3.90
N THR A 77 -5.00 -6.02 4.02
CA THR A 77 -4.25 -6.45 5.21
C THR A 77 -4.61 -5.66 6.47
N ALA A 78 -5.42 -4.59 6.36
CA ALA A 78 -5.86 -3.79 7.50
C ALA A 78 -6.61 -4.61 8.56
N LYS A 79 -7.23 -5.72 8.17
CA LYS A 79 -7.84 -6.72 9.10
C LYS A 79 -6.86 -7.28 10.14
N HIS A 80 -5.55 -7.27 9.83
CA HIS A 80 -4.50 -7.81 10.70
C HIS A 80 -3.68 -6.72 11.42
N TRP A 81 -3.99 -5.44 11.15
CA TRP A 81 -3.24 -4.36 11.76
C TRP A 81 -3.51 -4.28 13.25
N VAL A 82 -2.44 -4.10 14.00
CA VAL A 82 -2.46 -3.97 15.47
C VAL A 82 -1.50 -2.86 15.90
N LYS A 83 -1.55 -2.48 17.16
CA LYS A 83 -0.54 -1.58 17.73
C LYS A 83 0.86 -2.13 17.49
N GLY A 84 1.78 -1.27 17.01
CA GLY A 84 3.15 -1.62 16.64
C GLY A 84 3.31 -2.03 15.16
N THR A 85 2.22 -2.23 14.40
CA THR A 85 2.30 -2.48 12.95
C THR A 85 2.93 -1.27 12.26
N LYS A 86 3.95 -1.53 11.43
CA LYS A 86 4.58 -0.52 10.57
C LYS A 86 3.90 -0.47 9.22
N LEU A 87 3.69 0.74 8.72
CA LEU A 87 2.99 1.01 7.47
C LEU A 87 3.81 1.92 6.57
N ASN A 88 3.92 1.58 5.30
CA ASN A 88 4.40 2.50 4.27
C ASN A 88 3.42 3.66 4.14
N LEU A 89 3.91 4.88 4.18
CA LEU A 89 3.09 6.08 4.10
C LEU A 89 3.46 6.90 2.87
N GLU A 90 2.43 7.38 2.18
CA GLU A 90 2.56 8.38 1.13
C GLU A 90 1.43 9.41 1.28
N ARG A 91 1.75 10.71 1.18
CA ARG A 91 0.73 11.77 1.14
C ARG A 91 0.21 11.94 -0.28
N ALA A 92 -1.04 12.41 -0.39
CA ALA A 92 -1.62 12.69 -1.69
C ALA A 92 -0.76 13.67 -2.50
N LEU A 93 -0.63 13.36 -3.78
CA LEU A 93 0.08 14.14 -4.79
C LEU A 93 -0.53 15.55 -4.90
N LYS A 94 0.30 16.57 -4.94
CA LYS A 94 -0.09 17.96 -5.20
C LYS A 94 0.14 18.30 -6.67
N ILE A 95 -0.52 19.36 -7.14
CA ILE A 95 -0.25 19.87 -8.48
C ILE A 95 1.19 20.38 -8.54
N GLY A 96 1.96 19.85 -9.49
CA GLY A 96 3.39 20.20 -9.68
C GLY A 96 4.36 19.21 -9.05
N ASP A 97 3.91 18.24 -8.25
CA ASP A 97 4.77 17.18 -7.74
C ASP A 97 5.18 16.20 -8.87
N GLU A 98 6.34 15.56 -8.71
CA GLU A 98 6.81 14.54 -9.65
C GLU A 98 6.03 13.25 -9.55
N LEU A 99 5.65 12.65 -10.68
CA LEU A 99 5.09 11.31 -10.77
C LEU A 99 6.23 10.29 -10.93
N GLY A 100 6.95 10.00 -9.84
CA GLY A 100 8.12 9.13 -9.86
C GLY A 100 7.84 7.63 -10.05
N GLY A 101 6.61 7.18 -9.81
CA GLY A 101 6.16 5.80 -10.02
C GLY A 101 5.13 5.70 -11.14
N HIS A 102 3.89 5.36 -10.79
CA HIS A 102 2.74 5.39 -11.69
C HIS A 102 1.53 6.00 -10.99
N ILE A 103 0.41 6.14 -11.68
CA ILE A 103 -0.81 6.68 -11.06
C ILE A 103 -1.40 5.62 -10.13
N VAL A 104 -1.38 5.90 -8.82
CA VAL A 104 -1.92 5.05 -7.76
C VAL A 104 -3.11 5.74 -7.11
N ALA A 105 -4.25 5.04 -7.02
CA ALA A 105 -5.45 5.58 -6.41
C ALA A 105 -5.46 5.41 -4.89
N GLY A 106 -4.75 4.41 -4.38
CA GLY A 106 -4.84 3.95 -2.99
C GLY A 106 -6.07 3.08 -2.76
N HIS A 107 -6.63 2.53 -3.82
CA HIS A 107 -7.80 1.65 -3.79
C HIS A 107 -7.34 0.20 -3.98
N ALA A 108 -6.78 -0.38 -2.90
CA ALA A 108 -6.31 -1.76 -2.92
C ALA A 108 -7.42 -2.71 -3.39
N ASP A 109 -7.10 -3.54 -4.38
CA ASP A 109 -8.03 -4.50 -5.00
C ASP A 109 -8.20 -5.78 -4.17
N GLY A 110 -7.29 -6.02 -3.26
CA GLY A 110 -7.23 -7.20 -2.43
C GLY A 110 -5.84 -7.42 -1.86
N VAL A 111 -5.52 -8.69 -1.62
CA VAL A 111 -4.22 -9.10 -1.10
C VAL A 111 -3.52 -10.08 -2.04
N ALA A 112 -2.20 -10.01 -2.08
CA ALA A 112 -1.36 -11.03 -2.65
C ALA A 112 -0.54 -11.70 -1.54
N THR A 113 -0.23 -13.00 -1.72
CA THR A 113 0.61 -13.75 -0.77
C THR A 113 2.00 -13.93 -1.36
N ILE A 114 3.03 -13.61 -0.61
CA ILE A 114 4.41 -13.89 -0.98
C ILE A 114 4.63 -15.40 -0.91
N VAL A 115 4.92 -16.03 -2.04
CA VAL A 115 5.17 -17.48 -2.10
C VAL A 115 6.66 -17.79 -2.01
N LYS A 116 7.52 -16.86 -2.43
CA LYS A 116 8.97 -17.04 -2.38
C LYS A 116 9.69 -15.71 -2.23
N ARG A 117 10.82 -15.72 -1.51
CA ARG A 117 11.81 -14.67 -1.47
C ARG A 117 13.17 -15.29 -1.78
N ASP A 118 13.87 -14.72 -2.76
CA ASP A 118 15.25 -15.03 -3.10
C ASP A 118 16.10 -13.78 -2.85
N ASP A 119 16.98 -13.81 -1.86
CA ASP A 119 17.95 -12.76 -1.63
C ASP A 119 19.13 -12.94 -2.58
N LEU A 120 19.32 -11.97 -3.46
CA LEU A 120 20.40 -11.89 -4.44
C LEU A 120 21.48 -10.94 -3.91
N PRO A 121 22.71 -10.94 -4.47
CA PRO A 121 23.78 -10.07 -3.95
C PRO A 121 23.42 -8.59 -3.81
N ASP A 122 22.66 -8.04 -4.77
CA ASP A 122 22.35 -6.61 -4.83
C ASP A 122 20.83 -6.31 -4.89
N MET A 123 19.96 -7.28 -4.60
CA MET A 123 18.50 -7.11 -4.64
C MET A 123 17.78 -8.30 -4.02
N ALA A 124 16.45 -8.21 -3.88
CA ALA A 124 15.62 -9.35 -3.53
C ALA A 124 14.56 -9.58 -4.62
N ARG A 125 14.40 -10.83 -5.02
CA ARG A 125 13.29 -11.27 -5.87
C ARG A 125 12.18 -11.82 -5.01
N PHE A 126 10.96 -11.36 -5.29
CA PHE A 126 9.76 -11.89 -4.66
C PHE A 126 8.85 -12.48 -5.73
N GLU A 127 8.31 -13.67 -5.44
CA GLU A 127 7.22 -14.26 -6.18
C GLU A 127 5.96 -14.14 -5.32
N LEU A 128 4.89 -13.63 -5.93
CA LEU A 128 3.64 -13.36 -5.26
C LEU A 128 2.50 -14.07 -5.99
N ARG A 129 1.56 -14.62 -5.22
CA ARG A 129 0.34 -15.21 -5.74
C ARG A 129 -0.84 -14.29 -5.44
N THR A 130 -1.68 -14.09 -6.42
CA THR A 130 -2.94 -13.35 -6.28
C THR A 130 -4.11 -14.20 -6.81
N THR A 131 -5.32 -13.62 -6.83
CA THR A 131 -6.48 -14.31 -7.40
C THR A 131 -6.44 -14.27 -8.93
N ARG A 132 -7.18 -15.16 -9.59
CA ARG A 132 -7.29 -15.20 -11.05
C ARG A 132 -7.93 -13.92 -11.61
N GLU A 133 -8.86 -13.34 -10.84
CA GLU A 133 -9.53 -12.10 -11.20
C GLU A 133 -8.55 -10.91 -11.26
N LEU A 134 -7.57 -10.86 -10.36
CA LEU A 134 -6.55 -9.81 -10.36
C LEU A 134 -5.40 -10.10 -11.30
N ALA A 135 -5.00 -11.36 -11.46
CA ALA A 135 -3.89 -11.76 -12.32
C ALA A 135 -4.07 -11.31 -13.79
N ARG A 136 -5.31 -11.23 -14.29
CA ARG A 136 -5.63 -10.77 -15.66
C ARG A 136 -5.21 -9.33 -15.95
N PHE A 137 -5.01 -8.50 -14.92
CA PHE A 137 -4.58 -7.11 -15.05
C PHE A 137 -3.06 -6.94 -14.92
N ILE A 138 -2.33 -8.02 -14.60
CA ILE A 138 -0.89 -7.96 -14.33
C ILE A 138 -0.15 -8.35 -15.60
N ALA A 139 0.69 -7.45 -16.11
CA ALA A 139 1.45 -7.66 -17.33
C ALA A 139 2.96 -7.60 -17.06
N ILE A 140 3.75 -8.42 -17.78
CA ILE A 140 5.21 -8.33 -17.75
C ILE A 140 5.62 -6.93 -18.18
N LYS A 141 6.53 -6.29 -17.40
CA LYS A 141 6.96 -4.89 -17.54
C LYS A 141 5.89 -3.85 -17.26
N GLY A 142 4.67 -4.26 -16.85
CA GLY A 142 3.65 -3.36 -16.33
C GLY A 142 3.95 -2.90 -14.90
N SER A 143 3.22 -1.90 -14.45
CA SER A 143 3.27 -1.40 -13.08
C SER A 143 2.31 -2.19 -12.18
N ILE A 144 2.69 -2.33 -10.93
CA ILE A 144 1.88 -2.88 -9.85
C ILE A 144 2.15 -2.12 -8.56
N THR A 145 1.15 -1.91 -7.73
CA THR A 145 1.36 -1.34 -6.39
C THR A 145 1.24 -2.45 -5.36
N LEU A 146 2.28 -2.62 -4.55
CA LEU A 146 2.32 -3.59 -3.45
C LEU A 146 2.63 -2.87 -2.13
N ASP A 147 1.74 -2.96 -1.14
CA ASP A 147 1.81 -2.19 0.11
C ASP A 147 2.15 -0.70 -0.12
N GLY A 148 1.58 -0.10 -1.17
CA GLY A 148 1.78 1.30 -1.52
C GLY A 148 3.06 1.61 -2.29
N VAL A 149 3.88 0.60 -2.63
CA VAL A 149 5.11 0.79 -3.41
C VAL A 149 4.85 0.47 -4.88
N SER A 150 5.16 1.41 -5.77
CA SER A 150 5.15 1.21 -7.23
C SER A 150 6.30 0.33 -7.64
N LEU A 151 6.00 -0.80 -8.29
CA LEU A 151 6.98 -1.80 -8.70
C LEU A 151 6.75 -2.23 -10.14
N THR A 152 7.81 -2.68 -10.80
CA THR A 152 7.75 -3.26 -12.14
C THR A 152 7.62 -4.77 -12.06
N VAL A 153 6.65 -5.33 -12.76
CA VAL A 153 6.45 -6.78 -12.89
C VAL A 153 7.52 -7.38 -13.78
N ASN A 154 8.21 -8.43 -13.31
CA ASN A 154 9.27 -9.11 -14.07
C ASN A 154 8.76 -10.33 -14.83
N THR A 155 7.99 -11.20 -14.18
CA THR A 155 7.40 -12.41 -14.79
C THR A 155 5.95 -12.54 -14.36
N VAL A 156 5.14 -13.20 -15.20
CA VAL A 156 3.76 -13.59 -14.88
C VAL A 156 3.56 -15.02 -15.37
N GLU A 157 3.12 -15.92 -14.48
CA GLU A 157 2.78 -17.31 -14.76
C GLU A 157 1.45 -17.63 -14.05
N ASP A 158 0.38 -17.72 -14.81
CA ASP A 158 -1.01 -17.89 -14.33
C ASP A 158 -1.35 -16.84 -13.24
N VAL A 159 -1.43 -17.24 -11.98
CA VAL A 159 -1.77 -16.38 -10.83
C VAL A 159 -0.54 -15.94 -10.02
N VAL A 160 0.65 -16.31 -10.47
CA VAL A 160 1.92 -15.96 -9.82
C VAL A 160 2.69 -14.94 -10.67
N PHE A 161 3.17 -13.89 -10.04
CA PHE A 161 4.02 -12.90 -10.68
C PHE A 161 5.24 -12.61 -9.83
N SER A 162 6.27 -12.00 -10.41
CA SER A 162 7.47 -11.63 -9.66
C SER A 162 7.84 -10.17 -9.82
N VAL A 163 8.48 -9.64 -8.76
CA VAL A 163 9.11 -8.33 -8.73
C VAL A 163 10.54 -8.43 -8.22
N LEU A 164 11.41 -7.52 -8.67
CA LEU A 164 12.77 -7.35 -8.17
C LEU A 164 12.84 -6.03 -7.39
N ILE A 165 13.34 -6.08 -6.17
CA ILE A 165 13.38 -4.93 -5.27
C ILE A 165 14.84 -4.61 -4.93
N ILE A 166 15.24 -3.37 -5.19
CA ILE A 166 16.59 -2.86 -4.94
C ILE A 166 16.82 -2.61 -3.44
N PRO A 167 18.08 -2.60 -2.95
CA PRO A 167 18.39 -2.44 -1.54
C PRO A 167 17.83 -1.15 -0.93
N HIS A 168 17.82 -0.05 -1.68
CA HIS A 168 17.22 1.20 -1.20
C HIS A 168 15.77 1.01 -0.79
N THR A 169 14.93 0.45 -1.69
CA THR A 169 13.50 0.22 -1.43
C THR A 169 13.29 -0.74 -0.25
N LEU A 170 14.10 -1.81 -0.15
CA LEU A 170 14.05 -2.74 0.99
C LEU A 170 14.36 -2.04 2.32
N SER A 171 15.24 -1.03 2.33
CA SER A 171 15.70 -0.35 3.55
C SER A 171 14.75 0.77 4.00
N VAL A 172 14.11 1.49 3.06
CA VAL A 172 13.29 2.67 3.36
C VAL A 172 11.79 2.38 3.43
N THR A 173 11.38 1.12 3.18
CA THR A 173 9.99 0.67 3.24
C THR A 173 9.83 -0.56 4.12
N THR A 174 8.59 -1.01 4.34
CA THR A 174 8.31 -2.26 5.07
C THR A 174 8.68 -3.52 4.28
N LEU A 175 9.00 -3.40 2.99
CA LEU A 175 9.25 -4.52 2.09
C LEU A 175 10.45 -5.38 2.48
N GLY A 176 11.43 -4.78 3.16
CA GLY A 176 12.58 -5.51 3.71
C GLY A 176 12.20 -6.62 4.69
N GLY A 177 11.06 -6.47 5.36
CA GLY A 177 10.50 -7.46 6.31
C GLY A 177 9.66 -8.57 5.66
N TRP A 178 9.41 -8.52 4.37
CA TRP A 178 8.58 -9.51 3.68
C TRP A 178 9.23 -10.90 3.66
N ARG A 179 8.42 -11.92 3.82
CA ARG A 179 8.85 -13.34 3.81
C ARG A 179 7.75 -14.21 3.19
N ALA A 180 8.08 -15.43 2.80
CA ALA A 180 7.08 -16.39 2.35
C ALA A 180 5.95 -16.55 3.40
N GLY A 181 4.71 -16.53 2.95
CA GLY A 181 3.49 -16.52 3.76
C GLY A 181 3.01 -15.12 4.18
N SER A 182 3.77 -14.04 3.97
CA SER A 182 3.28 -12.69 4.22
C SER A 182 2.19 -12.32 3.21
N GLU A 183 1.14 -11.66 3.69
CA GLU A 183 0.12 -11.01 2.85
C GLU A 183 0.48 -9.54 2.65
N VAL A 184 0.26 -9.02 1.46
CA VAL A 184 0.51 -7.63 1.07
C VAL A 184 -0.68 -7.08 0.30
N ASN A 185 -0.99 -5.81 0.46
CA ASN A 185 -2.03 -5.14 -0.32
C ASN A 185 -1.58 -5.02 -1.77
N ILE A 186 -2.48 -5.31 -2.69
CA ILE A 186 -2.25 -5.17 -4.13
C ILE A 186 -3.24 -4.18 -4.73
N GLU A 187 -2.74 -3.25 -5.56
CA GLU A 187 -3.53 -2.42 -6.45
C GLU A 187 -3.00 -2.60 -7.88
N VAL A 188 -3.87 -3.00 -8.81
CA VAL A 188 -3.51 -3.14 -10.22
C VAL A 188 -3.44 -1.77 -10.89
N ASP A 189 -2.65 -1.65 -11.96
CA ASP A 189 -2.55 -0.41 -12.73
C ASP A 189 -3.93 0.01 -13.25
N LEU A 190 -4.31 1.27 -13.00
CA LEU A 190 -5.59 1.83 -13.42
C LEU A 190 -5.82 1.72 -14.92
N MET A 191 -4.75 1.84 -15.74
CA MET A 191 -4.83 1.70 -17.19
C MET A 191 -5.29 0.28 -17.59
N ALA A 192 -4.72 -0.75 -16.93
CA ALA A 192 -5.11 -2.14 -17.17
C ALA A 192 -6.57 -2.39 -16.78
N ARG A 193 -7.03 -1.84 -15.65
CA ARG A 193 -8.41 -1.94 -15.18
C ARG A 193 -9.41 -1.38 -16.18
N TYR A 194 -9.20 -0.15 -16.65
CA TYR A 194 -10.13 0.50 -17.57
C TYR A 194 -10.08 -0.10 -18.97
N ALA A 195 -8.87 -0.51 -19.46
CA ALA A 195 -8.75 -1.22 -20.73
C ALA A 195 -9.52 -2.53 -20.73
N ALA A 196 -9.42 -3.34 -19.66
CA ALA A 196 -10.18 -4.58 -19.52
C ALA A 196 -11.68 -4.30 -19.49
N ARG A 197 -12.14 -3.33 -18.70
CA ARG A 197 -13.57 -2.99 -18.62
C ARG A 197 -14.16 -2.57 -19.97
N LEU A 198 -13.45 -1.76 -20.74
CA LEU A 198 -13.88 -1.35 -22.08
C LEU A 198 -13.91 -2.52 -23.08
N SER A 199 -13.00 -3.50 -22.93
CA SER A 199 -12.97 -4.69 -23.79
C SER A 199 -14.15 -5.65 -23.53
N GLU A 200 -14.68 -5.67 -22.31
CA GLU A 200 -15.83 -6.49 -21.91
C GLU A 200 -17.17 -5.95 -22.43
N MET A 201 -17.22 -4.70 -22.85
CA MET A 201 -18.44 -4.03 -23.35
C MET A 201 -18.66 -4.20 -24.86
N LYS A 202 -17.79 -4.98 -25.51
CA LYS A 202 -17.91 -5.35 -26.92
C LYS A 202 -18.60 -6.70 -27.07
#